data_ef2368398f24c6b43d2bce3adbe7f125
#
_entry.id   ef2368398f24c6b43d2bce3adbe7f125
#
_cell.length_a   1.000
_cell.length_b   1.000
_cell.length_c   1.000
_cell.angle_alpha   90.00
_cell.angle_beta   90.00
_cell.angle_gamma   90.00
#
_symmetry.space_group_name_H-M   'P 1'
#
loop_
_entity.id
_entity.type
_entity.pdbx_description
1 polymer ?
#
loop_
_entity_poly.entity_id
_entity_poly.type
_entity_poly.pdbx_seq_one_letter_code
_entity_poly.pdbx_strand_id
1 'polypeptide(L)'
;KHLMILATPCSDNPVTEMKLRNHVHLMFFVFGFLFPGEDLGADDEGGVVIKKFRLTAPGNGGPGFTLLDNRTLQVNFENKLDQAAWLNNQNLLNGSGVALGDYDGDGQCDIYLCSLSGINRLYRNLGGWKFSETTTEQLACDGVYSTGTGFADLNGDGWLDLLVLAMGSPNRVFFNNGRGGFDEPRHLPGNNSQLSGSTGFAIGDIDGDSDPDLYILNYGFKSILKDGGAISVNKINGRDVVTGRYANKIRIIDGQLHEFGEEDDILINDGNGSFQVKKWGSFLLELRQLWRF
;
A
#
# COMPACT_ATOMS: atom_id res chain seq x y z
N LYS A 1 20.03 -2.10 -9.91
CA LYS A 1 20.28 -3.53 -9.55
C LYS A 1 18.99 -4.05 -8.93
N HIS A 2 18.35 -5.02 -9.56
CA HIS A 2 17.08 -5.57 -9.09
C HIS A 2 17.37 -6.80 -8.24
N LEU A 3 16.79 -6.88 -7.06
CA LEU A 3 16.85 -8.03 -6.18
C LEU A 3 15.58 -8.87 -6.38
N MET A 4 15.73 -10.08 -6.91
CA MET A 4 14.64 -11.06 -7.02
C MET A 4 14.84 -12.15 -5.97
N ILE A 5 13.87 -12.36 -5.10
CA ILE A 5 13.90 -13.42 -4.10
C ILE A 5 12.98 -14.54 -4.54
N LEU A 6 13.52 -15.73 -4.79
CA LEU A 6 12.77 -16.94 -5.11
C LEU A 6 12.78 -17.88 -3.91
N ALA A 7 11.60 -18.22 -3.40
CA ALA A 7 11.44 -19.26 -2.39
C ALA A 7 10.98 -20.56 -3.07
N THR A 8 11.68 -21.67 -2.87
CA THR A 8 11.26 -22.99 -3.34
C THR A 8 10.75 -23.83 -2.18
N PRO A 9 9.60 -24.52 -2.32
CA PRO A 9 9.14 -25.45 -1.32
C PRO A 9 10.07 -26.68 -1.25
N CYS A 10 10.31 -27.18 -0.06
CA CYS A 10 11.11 -28.36 0.19
C CYS A 10 10.34 -29.63 -0.28
N SER A 11 10.60 -30.09 -1.51
CA SER A 11 10.23 -31.43 -1.97
C SER A 11 11.43 -32.04 -2.66
N ASP A 12 11.72 -33.30 -2.43
CA ASP A 12 12.86 -34.04 -2.91
C ASP A 12 12.85 -34.35 -4.43
N ASN A 13 12.16 -33.55 -5.23
CA ASN A 13 12.17 -33.67 -6.68
C ASN A 13 13.12 -32.63 -7.34
N PRO A 14 13.91 -33.05 -8.31
CA PRO A 14 14.83 -32.13 -9.01
C PRO A 14 14.03 -31.04 -9.74
N VAL A 15 14.41 -29.81 -9.50
CA VAL A 15 13.84 -28.62 -10.13
C VAL A 15 14.13 -28.67 -11.63
N THR A 16 13.08 -28.73 -12.44
CA THR A 16 13.18 -28.51 -13.87
C THR A 16 13.52 -27.03 -14.11
N GLU A 17 14.67 -26.77 -14.71
CA GLU A 17 15.06 -25.41 -15.09
C GLU A 17 14.03 -24.81 -16.05
N MET A 18 13.37 -23.76 -15.61
CA MET A 18 12.53 -22.95 -16.47
C MET A 18 13.36 -21.78 -16.99
N LYS A 19 13.84 -21.90 -18.24
CA LYS A 19 14.45 -20.78 -18.95
C LYS A 19 13.38 -19.76 -19.31
N LEU A 20 13.32 -18.66 -18.58
CA LEU A 20 12.55 -17.48 -18.98
C LEU A 20 13.33 -16.72 -20.07
N ARG A 21 12.84 -16.80 -21.31
CA ARG A 21 13.23 -15.89 -22.39
C ARG A 21 12.43 -14.60 -22.24
N ASN A 22 13.16 -13.51 -22.10
CA ASN A 22 12.81 -12.09 -22.30
C ASN A 22 11.31 -11.69 -22.28
N HIS A 23 11.03 -10.69 -21.43
CA HIS A 23 9.85 -9.82 -21.38
C HIS A 23 8.63 -10.37 -20.65
N VAL A 24 8.64 -10.31 -19.33
CA VAL A 24 7.52 -9.82 -18.51
C VAL A 24 8.05 -9.59 -17.09
N HIS A 25 8.07 -8.37 -16.60
CA HIS A 25 8.33 -8.05 -15.19
C HIS A 25 7.05 -8.33 -14.41
N LEU A 26 6.95 -9.49 -13.82
CA LEU A 26 5.89 -9.82 -12.87
C LEU A 26 6.49 -9.78 -11.46
N MET A 27 6.15 -8.75 -10.72
CA MET A 27 6.63 -8.54 -9.36
C MET A 27 5.72 -9.30 -8.40
N PHE A 28 6.19 -10.40 -7.83
CA PHE A 28 5.54 -11.08 -6.70
C PHE A 28 6.24 -10.68 -5.41
N PHE A 29 5.52 -10.01 -4.51
CA PHE A 29 5.95 -9.86 -3.13
C PHE A 29 5.60 -11.12 -2.35
N VAL A 30 6.62 -11.88 -1.95
CA VAL A 30 6.46 -12.96 -0.97
C VAL A 30 7.08 -12.48 0.34
N PHE A 31 6.24 -12.25 1.34
CA PHE A 31 6.69 -11.99 2.70
C PHE A 31 7.31 -13.27 3.27
N GLY A 32 8.63 -13.28 3.38
CA GLY A 32 9.38 -14.33 4.07
C GLY A 32 10.06 -13.75 5.30
N PHE A 33 9.75 -14.30 6.48
CA PHE A 33 10.56 -14.04 7.67
C PHE A 33 11.93 -14.66 7.47
N LEU A 34 12.98 -13.81 7.44
CA LEU A 34 14.36 -14.24 7.33
C LEU A 34 14.84 -14.78 8.69
N PHE A 35 14.92 -16.10 8.81
CA PHE A 35 15.85 -16.70 9.77
C PHE A 35 17.23 -16.77 9.12
N PRO A 36 18.33 -16.63 9.88
CA PRO A 36 19.67 -16.76 9.33
C PRO A 36 19.87 -18.20 8.83
N GLY A 37 19.66 -18.39 7.53
CA GLY A 37 20.03 -19.60 6.81
C GLY A 37 21.43 -19.44 6.22
N GLU A 38 22.15 -20.55 6.03
CA GLU A 38 23.45 -20.51 5.36
C GLU A 38 23.30 -19.87 3.97
N ASP A 39 24.19 -18.94 3.66
CA ASP A 39 24.28 -18.29 2.36
C ASP A 39 24.71 -19.32 1.31
N LEU A 40 23.82 -19.67 0.39
CA LEU A 40 24.09 -20.66 -0.67
C LEU A 40 24.88 -20.07 -1.87
N GLY A 41 25.44 -18.87 -1.73
CA GLY A 41 26.21 -18.19 -2.76
C GLY A 41 25.35 -17.28 -3.65
N ALA A 42 25.96 -16.30 -4.25
CA ALA A 42 25.36 -15.42 -5.23
C ALA A 42 25.89 -15.74 -6.61
N ASP A 43 25.00 -16.09 -7.54
CA ASP A 43 25.33 -16.21 -8.95
C ASP A 43 25.12 -14.84 -9.63
N ASP A 44 26.17 -14.30 -10.26
CA ASP A 44 26.08 -13.04 -11.01
C ASP A 44 25.89 -13.35 -12.50
N GLU A 45 24.63 -13.42 -12.93
CA GLU A 45 24.30 -13.48 -14.35
C GLU A 45 23.69 -12.14 -14.79
N GLY A 46 24.47 -11.34 -15.50
CA GLY A 46 23.98 -10.15 -16.19
C GLY A 46 23.62 -8.95 -15.32
N GLY A 47 24.29 -8.78 -14.17
CA GLY A 47 24.07 -7.63 -13.27
C GLY A 47 22.89 -7.77 -12.32
N VAL A 48 22.21 -8.91 -12.30
CA VAL A 48 21.17 -9.24 -11.33
C VAL A 48 21.77 -10.11 -10.23
N VAL A 49 21.78 -9.60 -8.99
CA VAL A 49 22.22 -10.39 -7.83
C VAL A 49 21.05 -11.24 -7.35
N ILE A 50 21.13 -12.55 -7.56
CA ILE A 50 20.14 -13.51 -7.07
C ILE A 50 20.66 -14.09 -5.76
N LYS A 51 19.99 -13.76 -4.63
CA LYS A 51 20.23 -14.39 -3.35
C LYS A 51 19.25 -15.54 -3.16
N LYS A 52 19.78 -16.76 -3.01
CA LYS A 52 18.97 -17.95 -2.72
C LYS A 52 19.08 -18.26 -1.22
N PHE A 53 17.95 -18.37 -0.56
CA PHE A 53 17.88 -18.77 0.84
C PHE A 53 17.16 -20.11 0.95
N ARG A 54 17.72 -21.03 1.72
CA ARG A 54 17.01 -22.28 2.04
C ARG A 54 16.08 -22.01 3.21
N LEU A 55 14.77 -22.13 2.98
CA LEU A 55 13.80 -22.12 4.05
C LEU A 55 13.80 -23.51 4.71
N THR A 56 14.26 -23.58 5.95
CA THR A 56 14.14 -24.79 6.78
C THR A 56 12.79 -24.73 7.48
N ALA A 57 11.88 -25.64 7.11
CA ALA A 57 10.67 -25.84 7.90
C ALA A 57 11.06 -26.34 9.30
N PRO A 58 10.45 -25.81 10.39
CA PRO A 58 10.70 -26.38 11.72
C PRO A 58 10.27 -27.84 11.71
N GLY A 59 11.17 -28.71 12.16
CA GLY A 59 11.15 -30.17 11.95
C GLY A 59 10.03 -30.97 12.58
N ASN A 60 8.91 -30.41 13.03
CA ASN A 60 7.81 -31.15 13.67
C ASN A 60 6.43 -30.61 13.28
N GLY A 61 6.14 -30.45 11.99
CA GLY A 61 4.76 -30.47 11.44
C GLY A 61 3.65 -29.69 12.15
N GLY A 62 3.98 -28.73 13.01
CA GLY A 62 3.01 -27.81 13.63
C GLY A 62 2.62 -26.69 12.66
N PRO A 63 1.53 -25.96 12.91
CA PRO A 63 1.15 -24.80 12.12
C PRO A 63 2.32 -23.79 12.08
N GLY A 64 2.63 -23.24 10.89
CA GLY A 64 3.78 -22.36 10.64
C GLY A 64 3.74 -21.00 11.34
N PHE A 65 2.81 -20.78 12.29
CA PHE A 65 2.64 -19.52 13.00
C PHE A 65 2.60 -19.76 14.52
N THR A 66 3.30 -18.91 15.26
CA THR A 66 3.26 -18.89 16.73
C THR A 66 2.73 -17.53 17.15
N LEU A 67 1.68 -17.52 17.98
CA LEU A 67 1.19 -16.30 18.60
C LEU A 67 2.18 -15.87 19.70
N LEU A 68 2.73 -14.66 19.56
CA LEU A 68 3.61 -14.06 20.54
C LEU A 68 2.82 -13.14 21.47
N ASP A 69 3.18 -13.15 22.76
CA ASP A 69 2.57 -12.29 23.78
C ASP A 69 3.08 -10.84 23.63
N ASN A 70 2.17 -9.87 23.70
CA ASN A 70 2.49 -8.43 23.66
C ASN A 70 3.52 -8.02 24.70
N ARG A 71 3.55 -8.67 25.88
CA ARG A 71 4.56 -8.39 26.91
C ARG A 71 5.96 -8.78 26.48
N THR A 72 6.09 -9.85 25.72
CA THR A 72 7.37 -10.30 25.15
C THR A 72 7.81 -9.35 24.04
N LEU A 73 6.88 -8.96 23.18
CA LEU A 73 7.14 -8.07 22.05
C LEU A 73 7.38 -6.62 22.46
N GLN A 74 6.83 -6.18 23.60
CA GLN A 74 6.74 -4.77 24.03
C GLN A 74 5.97 -3.88 23.03
N VAL A 75 5.10 -4.48 22.22
CA VAL A 75 4.18 -3.78 21.31
C VAL A 75 2.86 -3.55 22.04
N ASN A 76 2.56 -2.28 22.31
CA ASN A 76 1.31 -1.87 22.97
C ASN A 76 0.48 -1.01 22.00
N PHE A 77 -0.29 -1.68 21.15
CA PHE A 77 -1.12 -1.04 20.15
C PHE A 77 -2.54 -1.62 20.15
N GLU A 78 -3.50 -0.75 20.05
CA GLU A 78 -4.91 -1.10 19.87
C GLU A 78 -5.51 -0.19 18.78
N ASN A 79 -5.99 -0.80 17.69
CA ASN A 79 -6.73 -0.06 16.66
C ASN A 79 -8.15 0.19 17.15
N LYS A 80 -8.40 1.39 17.71
CA LYS A 80 -9.72 1.81 18.18
C LYS A 80 -10.49 2.48 17.05
N LEU A 81 -11.80 2.29 17.09
CA LEU A 81 -12.72 2.99 16.21
C LEU A 81 -13.91 3.50 17.02
N ASP A 82 -14.07 4.82 17.06
CA ASP A 82 -15.16 5.46 17.76
C ASP A 82 -16.50 5.18 17.12
N GLN A 83 -17.52 4.97 17.96
CA GLN A 83 -18.87 4.66 17.47
C GLN A 83 -19.43 5.77 16.56
N ALA A 84 -19.21 7.03 16.89
CA ALA A 84 -19.65 8.15 16.07
C ALA A 84 -18.98 8.14 14.67
N ALA A 85 -17.71 7.73 14.60
CA ALA A 85 -16.98 7.67 13.36
C ALA A 85 -17.55 6.60 12.40
N TRP A 86 -17.73 5.34 12.85
CA TRP A 86 -18.26 4.29 11.96
C TRP A 86 -19.77 4.45 11.66
N LEU A 87 -20.55 5.07 12.54
CA LEU A 87 -21.93 5.44 12.23
C LEU A 87 -22.01 6.46 11.08
N ASN A 88 -21.02 7.35 10.98
CA ASN A 88 -20.91 8.31 9.89
C ASN A 88 -20.32 7.69 8.63
N ASN A 89 -19.36 6.78 8.79
CA ASN A 89 -18.72 6.11 7.65
C ASN A 89 -18.42 4.65 7.97
N GLN A 90 -19.24 3.75 7.42
CA GLN A 90 -19.10 2.31 7.62
C GLN A 90 -17.84 1.72 6.97
N ASN A 91 -17.21 2.41 6.02
CA ASN A 91 -15.97 1.96 5.38
C ASN A 91 -14.81 1.87 6.39
N LEU A 92 -14.87 2.63 7.49
CA LEU A 92 -13.92 2.55 8.59
C LEU A 92 -13.94 1.19 9.32
N LEU A 93 -15.01 0.40 9.17
CA LEU A 93 -15.08 -0.96 9.73
C LEU A 93 -14.16 -1.96 9.00
N ASN A 94 -13.60 -1.60 7.83
CA ASN A 94 -12.66 -2.46 7.10
C ASN A 94 -11.28 -2.55 7.76
N GLY A 95 -11.03 -1.75 8.79
CA GLY A 95 -9.77 -1.75 9.52
C GLY A 95 -8.76 -0.73 9.01
N SER A 96 -7.52 -0.92 9.42
CA SER A 96 -6.38 -0.05 9.10
C SER A 96 -5.18 -0.85 8.60
N GLY A 97 -4.13 -0.14 8.16
CA GLY A 97 -2.94 -0.73 7.56
C GLY A 97 -1.85 -1.14 8.56
N VAL A 98 -0.99 -2.05 8.10
CA VAL A 98 0.29 -2.38 8.72
C VAL A 98 1.38 -2.37 7.66
N ALA A 99 2.53 -1.78 7.95
CA ALA A 99 3.72 -1.84 7.13
C ALA A 99 4.85 -2.55 7.88
N LEU A 100 5.60 -3.35 7.15
CA LEU A 100 6.78 -4.06 7.63
C LEU A 100 7.97 -3.69 6.73
N GLY A 101 9.10 -3.32 7.33
CA GLY A 101 10.32 -2.96 6.60
C GLY A 101 11.43 -2.54 7.55
N ASP A 102 12.66 -2.64 7.10
CA ASP A 102 13.85 -2.16 7.81
C ASP A 102 14.05 -0.68 7.44
N TYR A 103 13.45 0.24 8.22
CA TYR A 103 13.50 1.67 7.87
C TYR A 103 14.80 2.35 8.30
N ASP A 104 15.52 1.80 9.27
CA ASP A 104 16.76 2.39 9.78
C ASP A 104 18.03 1.68 9.31
N GLY A 105 17.90 0.63 8.48
CA GLY A 105 19.00 -0.08 7.85
C GLY A 105 19.80 -0.98 8.77
N ASP A 106 19.24 -1.37 9.93
CA ASP A 106 19.94 -2.20 10.91
C ASP A 106 19.82 -3.72 10.64
N GLY A 107 19.10 -4.11 9.59
CA GLY A 107 18.87 -5.48 9.16
C GLY A 107 17.73 -6.18 9.90
N GLN A 108 17.00 -5.48 10.76
CA GLN A 108 15.80 -6.00 11.43
C GLN A 108 14.54 -5.41 10.80
N CYS A 109 13.48 -6.20 10.77
CA CYS A 109 12.21 -5.73 10.20
C CYS A 109 11.38 -4.98 11.26
N ASP A 110 11.10 -3.72 11.01
CA ASP A 110 10.32 -2.83 11.85
C ASP A 110 8.84 -2.89 11.51
N ILE A 111 8.00 -2.28 12.36
CA ILE A 111 6.55 -2.31 12.21
C ILE A 111 5.97 -0.89 12.29
N TYR A 112 5.18 -0.49 11.31
CA TYR A 112 4.32 0.67 11.43
C TYR A 112 2.86 0.25 11.42
N LEU A 113 2.09 0.70 12.43
CA LEU A 113 0.69 0.35 12.64
C LEU A 113 -0.18 1.60 12.50
N CYS A 114 -1.12 1.56 11.57
CA CYS A 114 -2.12 2.61 11.39
C CYS A 114 -3.28 2.46 12.38
N SER A 115 -3.82 3.58 12.83
CA SER A 115 -5.01 3.66 13.69
C SER A 115 -6.12 4.46 13.02
N LEU A 116 -7.37 4.08 13.30
CA LEU A 116 -8.55 4.79 12.78
C LEU A 116 -8.98 5.94 13.69
N SER A 117 -9.06 5.72 15.02
CA SER A 117 -9.47 6.76 15.97
C SER A 117 -8.42 6.98 17.07
N GLY A 118 -7.19 6.65 16.80
CA GLY A 118 -6.05 6.87 17.68
C GLY A 118 -4.86 7.36 16.88
N ILE A 119 -3.70 7.30 17.49
CA ILE A 119 -2.44 7.65 16.81
C ILE A 119 -1.80 6.42 16.22
N ASN A 120 -1.16 6.58 15.07
CA ASN A 120 -0.34 5.55 14.45
C ASN A 120 0.91 5.30 15.32
N ARG A 121 1.53 4.12 15.17
CA ARG A 121 2.72 3.74 15.94
C ARG A 121 3.80 3.15 15.05
N LEU A 122 5.02 3.65 15.23
CA LEU A 122 6.23 3.06 14.67
C LEU A 122 6.98 2.31 15.76
N TYR A 123 7.30 1.06 15.50
CA TYR A 123 8.05 0.19 16.39
C TYR A 123 9.34 -0.27 15.71
N ARG A 124 10.46 0.14 16.28
CA ARG A 124 11.77 -0.35 15.89
C ARG A 124 12.01 -1.74 16.46
N ASN A 125 12.49 -2.66 15.65
CA ASN A 125 12.88 -4.00 16.05
C ASN A 125 14.28 -3.99 16.66
N LEU A 126 14.43 -4.45 17.89
CA LEU A 126 15.70 -4.54 18.61
C LEU A 126 16.33 -5.94 18.51
N GLY A 127 15.76 -6.81 17.66
CA GLY A 127 16.09 -8.22 17.60
C GLY A 127 15.49 -9.04 18.76
N GLY A 128 15.52 -10.37 18.62
CA GLY A 128 15.00 -11.29 19.64
C GLY A 128 13.50 -11.09 19.94
N TRP A 129 12.71 -10.65 18.99
CA TRP A 129 11.28 -10.34 19.13
C TRP A 129 10.97 -9.24 20.15
N LYS A 130 11.84 -8.26 20.27
CA LYS A 130 11.63 -7.08 21.12
C LYS A 130 11.56 -5.83 20.27
N PHE A 131 10.58 -4.98 20.54
CA PHE A 131 10.35 -3.74 19.82
C PHE A 131 10.41 -2.55 20.76
N SER A 132 10.83 -1.41 20.24
CA SER A 132 10.79 -0.13 20.93
C SER A 132 9.93 0.84 20.13
N GLU A 133 9.00 1.51 20.78
CA GLU A 133 8.22 2.56 20.13
C GLU A 133 9.10 3.78 19.84
N THR A 134 9.10 4.23 18.57
CA THR A 134 9.88 5.37 18.06
C THR A 134 9.00 6.40 17.34
N THR A 135 7.70 6.39 17.60
CA THR A 135 6.73 7.27 16.96
C THR A 135 7.05 8.74 17.26
N THR A 136 7.24 9.54 16.22
CA THR A 136 7.29 11.01 16.33
C THR A 136 5.88 11.60 16.23
N GLU A 137 5.74 12.90 16.53
CA GLU A 137 4.46 13.61 16.42
C GLU A 137 3.89 13.55 15.00
N GLN A 138 4.74 13.72 13.98
CA GLN A 138 4.33 13.68 12.59
C GLN A 138 3.85 12.27 12.18
N LEU A 139 4.58 11.23 12.59
CA LEU A 139 4.25 9.83 12.29
C LEU A 139 3.00 9.35 13.04
N ALA A 140 2.65 10.00 14.13
CA ALA A 140 1.45 9.68 14.89
C ALA A 140 0.16 9.91 14.07
N CYS A 141 0.17 10.82 13.09
CA CYS A 141 -0.98 11.19 12.27
C CYS A 141 -2.25 11.41 13.10
N ASP A 142 -2.12 12.13 14.22
CA ASP A 142 -3.25 12.34 15.15
C ASP A 142 -4.44 13.01 14.44
N GLY A 143 -5.64 12.56 14.76
CA GLY A 143 -6.89 13.04 14.14
C GLY A 143 -7.12 12.59 12.69
N VAL A 144 -6.34 11.61 12.17
CA VAL A 144 -6.45 11.08 10.83
C VAL A 144 -6.93 9.63 10.87
N TYR A 145 -7.96 9.30 10.09
CA TYR A 145 -8.36 7.90 9.88
C TYR A 145 -7.37 7.25 8.90
N SER A 146 -6.28 6.67 9.42
CA SER A 146 -5.25 6.03 8.61
C SER A 146 -5.69 4.62 8.20
N THR A 147 -5.91 4.40 6.90
CA THR A 147 -6.55 3.19 6.35
C THR A 147 -5.58 2.21 5.72
N GLY A 148 -4.43 2.69 5.26
CA GLY A 148 -3.42 1.87 4.61
C GLY A 148 -2.03 2.44 4.83
N THR A 149 -1.00 1.59 4.73
CA THR A 149 0.40 2.01 4.86
C THR A 149 1.33 1.01 4.22
N GLY A 150 2.49 1.46 3.76
CA GLY A 150 3.54 0.62 3.21
C GLY A 150 4.90 1.32 3.22
N PHE A 151 5.95 0.51 3.27
CA PHE A 151 7.32 0.98 3.08
C PHE A 151 7.78 0.71 1.65
N ALA A 152 8.40 1.70 1.00
CA ALA A 152 9.06 1.58 -0.29
C ALA A 152 10.08 2.71 -0.45
N ASP A 153 11.13 2.48 -1.22
CA ASP A 153 12.04 3.55 -1.65
C ASP A 153 11.38 4.30 -2.82
N LEU A 154 10.73 5.42 -2.51
CA LEU A 154 9.93 6.19 -3.47
C LEU A 154 10.72 7.32 -4.14
N ASN A 155 11.93 7.62 -3.66
CA ASN A 155 12.78 8.69 -4.18
C ASN A 155 14.12 8.18 -4.74
N GLY A 156 14.35 6.84 -4.73
CA GLY A 156 15.53 6.21 -5.29
C GLY A 156 16.82 6.40 -4.47
N ASP A 157 16.71 6.79 -3.19
CA ASP A 157 17.89 7.07 -2.34
C ASP A 157 18.41 5.83 -1.59
N GLY A 158 17.69 4.70 -1.68
CA GLY A 158 18.05 3.42 -1.07
C GLY A 158 17.49 3.22 0.33
N TRP A 159 16.75 4.19 0.89
CA TRP A 159 16.07 4.09 2.18
C TRP A 159 14.56 3.88 1.99
N LEU A 160 13.94 3.17 2.91
CA LEU A 160 12.51 2.93 2.85
C LEU A 160 11.73 4.16 3.34
N ASP A 161 10.96 4.77 2.44
CA ASP A 161 9.99 5.81 2.75
C ASP A 161 8.69 5.19 3.24
N LEU A 162 7.86 5.96 3.93
CA LEU A 162 6.61 5.52 4.50
C LEU A 162 5.41 6.19 3.81
N LEU A 163 4.59 5.39 3.15
CA LEU A 163 3.28 5.79 2.62
C LEU A 163 2.21 5.58 3.67
N VAL A 164 1.36 6.59 3.89
CA VAL A 164 0.16 6.50 4.75
C VAL A 164 -1.06 6.99 3.98
N LEU A 165 -2.01 6.09 3.79
CA LEU A 165 -3.31 6.39 3.21
C LEU A 165 -4.28 6.82 4.29
N ALA A 166 -5.21 7.69 3.91
CA ALA A 166 -6.17 8.26 4.82
C ALA A 166 -7.58 8.31 4.25
N MET A 167 -8.56 8.29 5.15
CA MET A 167 -9.95 8.51 4.83
C MET A 167 -10.38 9.87 5.39
N GLY A 168 -10.89 10.75 4.53
CA GLY A 168 -11.28 12.12 4.90
C GLY A 168 -10.11 13.07 5.15
N SER A 169 -8.92 12.70 4.74
CA SER A 169 -7.68 13.50 4.81
C SER A 169 -6.78 13.16 3.62
N PRO A 170 -5.84 14.03 3.23
CA PRO A 170 -4.89 13.72 2.18
C PRO A 170 -3.99 12.54 2.54
N ASN A 171 -3.67 11.71 1.54
CA ASN A 171 -2.63 10.68 1.64
C ASN A 171 -1.25 11.34 1.81
N ARG A 172 -0.34 10.68 2.51
CA ARG A 172 0.97 11.23 2.88
C ARG A 172 2.09 10.27 2.54
N VAL A 173 3.23 10.86 2.16
CA VAL A 173 4.51 10.18 2.13
C VAL A 173 5.44 10.88 3.11
N PHE A 174 6.11 10.10 3.94
CA PHE A 174 7.20 10.54 4.81
C PHE A 174 8.49 10.01 4.20
N PHE A 175 9.33 10.90 3.68
CA PHE A 175 10.61 10.50 3.13
C PHE A 175 11.60 10.20 4.25
N ASN A 176 12.32 9.10 4.11
CA ASN A 176 13.36 8.72 5.04
C ASN A 176 14.55 9.70 4.91
N ASN A 177 15.13 10.11 6.01
CA ASN A 177 16.25 11.05 6.01
C ASN A 177 17.62 10.35 6.03
N GLY A 178 17.66 9.01 5.93
CA GLY A 178 18.89 8.20 5.98
C GLY A 178 19.63 8.24 7.32
N ARG A 179 18.97 8.70 8.39
CA ARG A 179 19.56 8.86 9.74
C ARG A 179 18.70 8.18 10.83
N GLY A 180 17.86 7.21 10.40
CA GLY A 180 16.97 6.47 11.30
C GLY A 180 15.67 7.24 11.64
N GLY A 181 15.21 8.10 10.75
CA GLY A 181 13.97 8.85 10.91
C GLY A 181 13.40 9.35 9.58
N PHE A 182 12.36 10.16 9.66
CA PHE A 182 11.62 10.67 8.50
C PHE A 182 11.54 12.20 8.54
N ASP A 183 11.50 12.80 7.35
CA ASP A 183 11.23 14.22 7.16
C ASP A 183 9.74 14.55 7.35
N GLU A 184 9.39 15.83 7.32
CA GLU A 184 8.00 16.29 7.32
C GLU A 184 7.20 15.67 6.17
N PRO A 185 5.93 15.27 6.39
CA PRO A 185 5.16 14.59 5.38
C PRO A 185 4.87 15.46 4.16
N ARG A 186 4.94 14.87 2.99
CA ARG A 186 4.41 15.45 1.75
C ARG A 186 3.05 14.84 1.44
N HIS A 187 2.10 15.69 1.05
CA HIS A 187 0.81 15.22 0.57
C HIS A 187 0.91 14.73 -0.86
N LEU A 188 0.34 13.56 -1.12
CA LEU A 188 0.24 13.06 -2.49
C LEU A 188 -0.78 13.87 -3.29
N PRO A 189 -0.54 14.11 -4.60
CA PRO A 189 -1.56 14.66 -5.50
C PRO A 189 -2.66 13.62 -5.74
N GLY A 190 -3.75 14.03 -6.38
CA GLY A 190 -4.83 13.13 -6.77
C GLY A 190 -6.19 13.63 -6.35
N ASN A 191 -7.13 12.71 -6.16
CA ASN A 191 -8.50 12.99 -5.73
C ASN A 191 -8.57 13.40 -4.24
N ASN A 192 -7.56 14.08 -3.82
CA ASN A 192 -7.20 14.43 -2.46
C ASN A 192 -7.94 15.65 -1.92
N SER A 193 -9.10 15.94 -2.45
CA SER A 193 -9.98 16.84 -1.72
C SER A 193 -10.12 16.25 -0.30
N GLN A 194 -10.28 17.08 0.69
CA GLN A 194 -10.44 16.74 2.11
C GLN A 194 -11.50 15.66 2.41
N LEU A 195 -11.98 14.98 1.39
CA LEU A 195 -13.09 14.02 1.39
C LEU A 195 -12.73 12.70 0.68
N SER A 196 -11.48 12.49 0.25
CA SER A 196 -11.10 11.23 -0.38
C SER A 196 -11.13 10.08 0.61
N GLY A 197 -11.55 8.93 0.15
CA GLY A 197 -11.64 7.72 0.94
C GLY A 197 -10.70 6.65 0.45
N SER A 198 -9.37 6.86 0.57
CA SER A 198 -8.40 5.86 0.17
C SER A 198 -8.42 4.66 1.10
N THR A 199 -8.42 3.45 0.53
CA THR A 199 -8.58 2.20 1.29
C THR A 199 -7.49 1.17 1.03
N GLY A 200 -6.72 1.33 -0.05
CA GLY A 200 -5.67 0.41 -0.43
C GLY A 200 -4.77 1.01 -1.51
N PHE A 201 -3.67 0.35 -1.78
CA PHE A 201 -2.72 0.77 -2.82
C PHE A 201 -1.96 -0.42 -3.40
N ALA A 202 -1.37 -0.21 -4.56
CA ALA A 202 -0.33 -1.04 -5.13
C ALA A 202 0.86 -0.17 -5.52
N ILE A 203 2.06 -0.74 -5.45
CA ILE A 203 3.31 -0.11 -5.88
C ILE A 203 3.88 -0.91 -7.03
N GLY A 204 4.33 -0.25 -8.08
CA GLY A 204 4.95 -0.89 -9.23
C GLY A 204 5.38 0.13 -10.26
N ASP A 205 6.30 -0.26 -11.13
CA ASP A 205 6.71 0.53 -12.30
C ASP A 205 5.62 0.41 -13.38
N ILE A 206 4.77 1.44 -13.48
CA ILE A 206 3.58 1.42 -14.35
C ILE A 206 3.93 1.87 -15.78
N ASP A 207 4.87 2.82 -15.93
CA ASP A 207 5.23 3.39 -17.23
C ASP A 207 6.56 2.86 -17.81
N GLY A 208 7.29 2.03 -17.06
CA GLY A 208 8.47 1.32 -17.52
C GLY A 208 9.77 2.11 -17.40
N ASP A 209 9.82 3.14 -16.53
CA ASP A 209 10.99 3.98 -16.31
C ASP A 209 11.89 3.49 -15.15
N SER A 210 11.48 2.42 -14.46
CA SER A 210 12.14 1.77 -13.32
C SER A 210 11.94 2.47 -11.97
N ASP A 211 11.12 3.49 -11.91
CA ASP A 211 10.75 4.15 -10.67
C ASP A 211 9.43 3.58 -10.10
N PRO A 212 9.26 3.51 -8.78
CA PRO A 212 8.04 2.97 -8.20
C PRO A 212 6.88 3.98 -8.26
N ASP A 213 5.85 3.65 -9.02
CA ASP A 213 4.59 4.37 -9.12
C ASP A 213 3.56 3.86 -8.12
N LEU A 214 2.47 4.61 -7.95
CA LEU A 214 1.40 4.27 -7.04
C LEU A 214 0.05 4.16 -7.76
N TYR A 215 -0.66 3.08 -7.48
CA TYR A 215 -2.09 2.95 -7.74
C TYR A 215 -2.84 3.03 -6.41
N ILE A 216 -3.72 4.00 -6.23
CA ILE A 216 -4.47 4.22 -5.00
C ILE A 216 -5.94 3.92 -5.22
N LEU A 217 -6.46 2.97 -4.45
CA LEU A 217 -7.86 2.58 -4.43
C LEU A 217 -8.66 3.56 -3.58
N ASN A 218 -9.64 4.22 -4.19
CA ASN A 218 -10.54 5.16 -3.55
C ASN A 218 -11.96 4.61 -3.51
N TYR A 219 -12.57 4.59 -2.34
CA TYR A 219 -13.96 4.12 -2.18
C TYR A 219 -14.95 5.26 -1.97
N GLY A 220 -14.50 6.35 -1.37
CA GLY A 220 -15.32 7.49 -0.99
C GLY A 220 -15.48 7.65 0.52
N PHE A 221 -15.42 8.90 0.97
CA PHE A 221 -15.54 9.23 2.39
C PHE A 221 -16.97 9.14 2.91
N LYS A 222 -17.95 9.55 2.09
CA LYS A 222 -19.37 9.53 2.44
C LYS A 222 -20.25 9.09 1.26
N SER A 223 -21.23 8.22 1.55
CA SER A 223 -22.31 7.96 0.59
C SER A 223 -23.18 9.20 0.43
N ILE A 224 -23.85 9.31 -0.70
CA ILE A 224 -24.75 10.45 -1.01
C ILE A 224 -25.86 10.61 0.04
N LEU A 225 -26.41 9.49 0.52
CA LEU A 225 -27.44 9.51 1.57
C LEU A 225 -26.94 10.10 2.88
N LYS A 226 -25.70 9.78 3.25
CA LYS A 226 -25.08 10.30 4.50
C LYS A 226 -24.57 11.74 4.36
N ASP A 227 -24.33 12.20 3.12
CA ASP A 227 -24.03 13.60 2.84
C ASP A 227 -25.31 14.48 2.81
N GLY A 228 -26.47 13.90 3.14
CA GLY A 228 -27.76 14.59 3.14
C GLY A 228 -28.23 14.97 1.73
N GLY A 229 -27.71 14.29 0.73
CA GLY A 229 -27.96 14.62 -0.68
C GLY A 229 -29.27 14.08 -1.22
N ALA A 230 -29.93 14.88 -2.05
CA ALA A 230 -31.03 14.43 -2.87
C ALA A 230 -30.53 14.16 -4.29
N ILE A 231 -30.95 13.02 -4.85
CA ILE A 231 -30.63 12.65 -6.22
C ILE A 231 -31.71 13.20 -7.13
N SER A 232 -31.32 13.98 -8.14
CA SER A 232 -32.23 14.53 -9.13
C SER A 232 -32.11 13.73 -10.44
N VAL A 233 -33.22 13.19 -10.90
CA VAL A 233 -33.33 12.52 -12.21
C VAL A 233 -34.25 13.31 -13.10
N ASN A 234 -33.77 13.70 -14.28
CA ASN A 234 -34.54 14.45 -15.27
C ASN A 234 -34.61 13.68 -16.58
N LYS A 235 -35.70 13.85 -17.32
CA LYS A 235 -35.78 13.32 -18.69
C LYS A 235 -35.14 14.29 -19.68
N ILE A 236 -34.05 13.83 -20.32
CA ILE A 236 -33.36 14.56 -21.39
C ILE A 236 -33.42 13.69 -22.65
N ASN A 237 -34.02 14.21 -23.72
CA ASN A 237 -34.26 13.48 -24.99
C ASN A 237 -34.86 12.09 -24.77
N GLY A 238 -35.87 12.01 -23.87
CA GLY A 238 -36.61 10.78 -23.60
C GLY A 238 -35.87 9.75 -22.70
N ARG A 239 -34.64 10.03 -22.26
CA ARG A 239 -33.86 9.18 -21.37
C ARG A 239 -33.77 9.79 -19.99
N ASP A 240 -33.80 8.94 -18.97
CA ASP A 240 -33.59 9.37 -17.60
C ASP A 240 -32.09 9.66 -17.40
N VAL A 241 -31.78 10.85 -16.92
CA VAL A 241 -30.38 11.33 -16.68
C VAL A 241 -30.30 11.89 -15.28
N VAL A 242 -29.29 11.44 -14.53
CA VAL A 242 -28.96 12.03 -13.22
C VAL A 242 -28.38 13.41 -13.46
N THR A 243 -28.90 14.41 -12.74
CA THR A 243 -28.48 15.80 -12.85
C THR A 243 -28.10 16.36 -11.46
N GLY A 244 -27.41 17.51 -11.45
CA GLY A 244 -27.05 18.20 -10.24
C GLY A 244 -25.73 17.67 -9.61
N ARG A 245 -25.57 17.90 -8.31
CA ARG A 245 -24.33 17.69 -7.55
C ARG A 245 -23.75 16.28 -7.66
N TYR A 246 -24.59 15.27 -7.85
CA TYR A 246 -24.17 13.86 -7.85
C TYR A 246 -24.21 13.20 -9.23
N ALA A 247 -24.33 13.98 -10.30
CA ALA A 247 -24.42 13.45 -11.66
C ALA A 247 -23.24 12.56 -12.08
N ASN A 248 -22.04 12.81 -11.53
CA ASN A 248 -20.84 12.02 -11.75
C ASN A 248 -20.70 10.80 -10.84
N LYS A 249 -21.48 10.73 -9.75
CA LYS A 249 -21.43 9.64 -8.77
C LYS A 249 -22.53 8.59 -8.94
N ILE A 250 -23.51 8.85 -9.80
CA ILE A 250 -24.66 7.95 -9.98
C ILE A 250 -24.84 7.63 -11.45
N ARG A 251 -25.11 6.38 -11.74
CA ARG A 251 -25.55 5.90 -13.06
C ARG A 251 -26.91 5.22 -12.95
N ILE A 252 -27.68 5.29 -14.02
CA ILE A 252 -28.92 4.54 -14.16
C ILE A 252 -28.57 3.27 -14.94
N ILE A 253 -28.71 2.12 -14.31
CA ILE A 253 -28.47 0.80 -14.90
C ILE A 253 -29.75 0.00 -14.70
N ASP A 254 -30.35 -0.48 -15.79
CA ASP A 254 -31.60 -1.23 -15.79
C ASP A 254 -32.73 -0.53 -15.01
N GLY A 255 -32.78 0.82 -15.13
CA GLY A 255 -33.80 1.65 -14.47
C GLY A 255 -33.56 1.87 -12.97
N GLN A 256 -32.46 1.36 -12.41
CA GLN A 256 -32.10 1.54 -11.01
C GLN A 256 -30.93 2.52 -10.87
N LEU A 257 -30.92 3.28 -9.77
CA LEU A 257 -29.83 4.19 -9.43
C LEU A 257 -28.72 3.45 -8.72
N HIS A 258 -27.53 3.49 -9.30
CA HIS A 258 -26.32 2.92 -8.73
C HIS A 258 -25.35 4.03 -8.35
N GLU A 259 -24.97 4.09 -7.07
CA GLU A 259 -23.89 4.96 -6.59
C GLU A 259 -22.56 4.29 -6.90
N PHE A 260 -21.62 5.06 -7.48
CA PHE A 260 -20.24 4.64 -7.73
C PHE A 260 -19.32 5.28 -6.70
N GLY A 261 -18.27 4.55 -6.33
CA GLY A 261 -17.17 5.07 -5.53
C GLY A 261 -16.45 6.22 -6.20
N GLU A 262 -15.46 6.76 -5.51
CA GLU A 262 -14.54 7.74 -6.09
C GLU A 262 -13.64 7.06 -7.14
N GLU A 263 -13.15 7.85 -8.09
CA GLU A 263 -12.17 7.36 -9.05
C GLU A 263 -10.86 7.04 -8.34
N ASP A 264 -10.23 5.94 -8.74
CA ASP A 264 -8.90 5.58 -8.26
C ASP A 264 -7.84 6.51 -8.87
N ASP A 265 -6.75 6.71 -8.15
CA ASP A 265 -5.63 7.53 -8.62
C ASP A 265 -4.49 6.63 -9.14
N ILE A 266 -3.98 6.97 -10.32
CA ILE A 266 -2.69 6.50 -10.81
C ILE A 266 -1.72 7.66 -10.64
N LEU A 267 -0.67 7.46 -9.85
CA LEU A 267 0.34 8.44 -9.56
C LEU A 267 1.67 7.99 -10.14
N ILE A 268 2.12 8.68 -11.19
CA ILE A 268 3.41 8.41 -11.82
C ILE A 268 4.48 9.20 -11.08
N ASN A 269 5.53 8.52 -10.66
CA ASN A 269 6.70 9.05 -9.98
C ASN A 269 7.71 9.62 -10.99
N ASP A 270 8.51 10.57 -10.59
CA ASP A 270 9.64 11.10 -11.37
C ASP A 270 11.01 10.58 -10.89
N GLY A 271 11.01 9.53 -10.08
CA GLY A 271 12.19 8.93 -9.45
C GLY A 271 12.80 9.75 -8.30
N ASN A 272 12.25 10.94 -8.01
CA ASN A 272 12.70 11.79 -6.91
C ASN A 272 11.60 12.01 -5.85
N GLY A 273 10.58 11.14 -5.87
CA GLY A 273 9.45 11.21 -4.95
C GLY A 273 8.44 12.31 -5.25
N SER A 274 8.40 12.82 -6.50
CA SER A 274 7.37 13.74 -6.96
C SER A 274 6.39 12.99 -7.87
N PHE A 275 5.11 13.08 -7.55
CA PHE A 275 4.08 12.30 -8.21
C PHE A 275 3.17 13.16 -9.09
N GLN A 276 2.78 12.64 -10.24
CA GLN A 276 1.81 13.25 -11.15
C GLN A 276 0.61 12.32 -11.34
N VAL A 277 -0.60 12.91 -11.25
CA VAL A 277 -1.84 12.16 -11.48
C VAL A 277 -2.02 11.87 -12.97
N LYS A 278 -2.22 10.60 -13.32
CA LYS A 278 -2.66 10.17 -14.65
C LYS A 278 -4.13 9.77 -14.60
N LYS A 279 -4.91 10.30 -15.53
CA LYS A 279 -6.32 9.90 -15.65
C LYS A 279 -6.45 8.62 -16.46
N TRP A 280 -7.33 7.71 -16.04
CA TRP A 280 -7.56 6.42 -16.68
C TRP A 280 -7.74 6.49 -18.20
N GLY A 281 -8.49 7.49 -18.71
CA GLY A 281 -8.72 7.62 -20.14
C GLY A 281 -7.47 7.91 -20.95
N SER A 282 -6.55 8.74 -20.46
CA SER A 282 -5.28 9.02 -21.10
C SER A 282 -4.30 7.85 -20.95
N PHE A 283 -4.26 7.23 -19.79
CA PHE A 283 -3.40 6.09 -19.50
C PHE A 283 -3.71 4.87 -20.39
N LEU A 284 -4.98 4.51 -20.59
CA LEU A 284 -5.34 3.42 -21.50
C LEU A 284 -4.98 3.71 -22.96
N LEU A 285 -4.95 4.97 -23.38
CA LEU A 285 -4.48 5.37 -24.71
C LEU A 285 -2.96 5.22 -24.83
N GLU A 286 -2.20 5.61 -23.82
CA GLU A 286 -0.75 5.47 -23.76
C GLU A 286 -0.35 3.99 -23.73
N LEU A 287 -0.95 3.15 -22.90
CA LEU A 287 -0.71 1.70 -22.88
C LEU A 287 -1.00 1.03 -24.23
N ARG A 288 -2.06 1.42 -24.94
CA ARG A 288 -2.34 0.90 -26.28
C ARG A 288 -1.29 1.28 -27.31
N GLN A 289 -0.53 2.34 -27.09
CA GLN A 289 0.59 2.72 -27.98
C GLN A 289 1.85 1.92 -27.65
N LEU A 290 2.12 1.64 -26.37
CA LEU A 290 3.25 0.83 -25.91
C LEU A 290 3.11 -0.67 -26.27
N TRP A 291 1.87 -1.18 -26.33
CA TRP A 291 1.58 -2.60 -26.64
C TRP A 291 1.11 -2.83 -28.08
N ARG A 292 1.39 -1.92 -29.02
CA ARG A 292 1.25 -2.20 -30.45
C ARG A 292 2.45 -3.06 -30.88
N PHE A 293 2.23 -4.36 -30.83
CA PHE A 293 2.97 -5.35 -31.64
C PHE A 293 2.27 -5.58 -32.97
#